data_315f56e909a37c65827cd930b2eeeb5d
#
_entry.id   315f56e909a37c65827cd930b2eeeb5d
#
_cell.length_a   1.000
_cell.length_b   1.000
_cell.length_c   1.000
_cell.angle_alpha   90.00
_cell.angle_beta   90.00
_cell.angle_gamma   90.00
#
_symmetry.space_group_name_H-M   'P 1'
#
loop_
_entity.id
_entity.type
_entity.pdbx_description
1 polymer ?
#
loop_
_entity_poly.entity_id
_entity_poly.type
_entity_poly.pdbx_seq_one_letter_code
_entity_poly.pdbx_strand_id
1 'polypeptide(L)'
;MRPLSFVIIGSGFRAMFYGRIARRYPELFTLKYILCRSEEKAAKVHGETGFPTTVSDEDCKNSKPDFVVVAVNKGNIADVAEKWALMGYPVLTETPIGCSLKQLRRIWELKEKYHCKIQVCEQYFHCPTLRAGLHQIQNEAIGQPDSMYLSLVHEYHGASLIRKYLLMGHERFSVIGKQFTFPLTETDSRQ
;
A
#
# COMPACT_ATOMS: atom_id res chain seq x y z
N MET A 1 -17.41 8.35 -17.35
CA MET A 1 -16.72 7.09 -16.93
C MET A 1 -17.42 6.62 -15.67
N ARG A 2 -17.77 5.32 -15.51
CA ARG A 2 -18.37 4.85 -14.25
C ARG A 2 -17.37 4.87 -13.13
N PRO A 3 -17.77 5.07 -11.86
CA PRO A 3 -16.90 4.90 -10.71
C PRO A 3 -16.29 3.50 -10.66
N LEU A 4 -15.01 3.40 -10.26
CA LEU A 4 -14.37 2.12 -10.00
C LEU A 4 -14.84 1.57 -8.67
N SER A 5 -15.29 0.33 -8.67
CA SER A 5 -15.75 -0.35 -7.46
C SER A 5 -14.64 -1.18 -6.82
N PHE A 6 -14.59 -1.23 -5.49
CA PHE A 6 -13.58 -2.00 -4.79
C PHE A 6 -14.08 -2.54 -3.45
N VAL A 7 -13.38 -3.55 -2.96
CA VAL A 7 -13.49 -4.08 -1.61
C VAL A 7 -12.18 -3.85 -0.86
N ILE A 8 -12.26 -3.74 0.46
CA ILE A 8 -11.09 -3.60 1.33
C ILE A 8 -10.96 -4.87 2.17
N ILE A 9 -9.83 -5.53 2.11
CA ILE A 9 -9.49 -6.68 2.94
C ILE A 9 -8.71 -6.19 4.14
N GLY A 10 -9.35 -6.24 5.30
CA GLY A 10 -8.84 -5.68 6.54
C GLY A 10 -9.62 -4.46 7.01
N SER A 11 -9.63 -4.24 8.32
CA SER A 11 -10.45 -3.20 8.98
C SER A 11 -9.64 -2.38 9.99
N GLY A 12 -8.35 -2.23 9.74
CA GLY A 12 -7.44 -1.43 10.54
C GLY A 12 -7.45 0.06 10.17
N PHE A 13 -6.58 0.82 10.83
CA PHE A 13 -6.44 2.27 10.62
C PHE A 13 -6.28 2.65 9.13
N ARG A 14 -5.39 1.94 8.39
CA ARG A 14 -5.17 2.23 6.96
C ARG A 14 -6.38 1.91 6.08
N ALA A 15 -7.12 0.86 6.37
CA ALA A 15 -8.35 0.53 5.64
C ALA A 15 -9.36 1.70 5.64
N MET A 16 -9.44 2.43 6.75
CA MET A 16 -10.36 3.58 6.88
C MET A 16 -10.00 4.74 5.96
N PHE A 17 -8.74 4.90 5.56
CA PHE A 17 -8.37 5.93 4.59
C PHE A 17 -8.99 5.66 3.22
N TYR A 18 -8.96 4.42 2.75
CA TYR A 18 -9.57 4.05 1.47
C TYR A 18 -11.09 4.22 1.48
N GLY A 19 -11.74 3.86 2.59
CA GLY A 19 -13.17 4.12 2.77
C GLY A 19 -13.51 5.61 2.72
N ARG A 20 -12.71 6.45 3.39
CA ARG A 20 -12.88 7.91 3.35
C ARG A 20 -12.63 8.51 1.97
N ILE A 21 -11.67 7.98 1.21
CA ILE A 21 -11.43 8.39 -0.18
C ILE A 21 -12.65 8.11 -1.04
N ALA A 22 -13.22 6.89 -0.95
CA ALA A 22 -14.44 6.57 -1.71
C ALA A 22 -15.62 7.48 -1.33
N ARG A 23 -15.78 7.79 -0.04
CA ARG A 23 -16.82 8.72 0.43
C ARG A 23 -16.61 10.15 -0.06
N ARG A 24 -15.35 10.60 -0.17
CA ARG A 24 -15.00 11.97 -0.61
C ARG A 24 -15.11 12.15 -2.11
N TYR A 25 -14.91 11.07 -2.88
CA TYR A 25 -14.89 11.09 -4.33
C TYR A 25 -15.80 9.98 -4.91
N PRO A 26 -17.13 10.06 -4.65
CA PRO A 26 -18.07 9.03 -5.07
C PRO A 26 -18.21 8.93 -6.60
N GLU A 27 -17.86 9.99 -7.32
CA GLU A 27 -17.81 10.01 -8.79
C GLU A 27 -16.65 9.19 -9.37
N LEU A 28 -15.62 8.91 -8.55
CA LEU A 28 -14.45 8.13 -8.94
C LEU A 28 -14.49 6.71 -8.37
N PHE A 29 -14.99 6.53 -7.14
CA PHE A 29 -14.87 5.29 -6.40
C PHE A 29 -16.15 4.87 -5.70
N THR A 30 -16.41 3.56 -5.69
CA THR A 30 -17.49 2.93 -4.94
C THR A 30 -16.94 1.83 -4.04
N LEU A 31 -17.00 2.02 -2.73
CA LEU A 31 -16.69 0.97 -1.76
C LEU A 31 -17.86 -0.03 -1.67
N LYS A 32 -17.60 -1.30 -1.98
CA LYS A 32 -18.58 -2.38 -1.89
C LYS A 32 -18.65 -2.97 -0.48
N TYR A 33 -17.49 -3.39 0.06
CA TYR A 33 -17.39 -3.97 1.40
C TYR A 33 -16.02 -3.72 2.02
N ILE A 34 -16.01 -3.68 3.34
CA ILE A 34 -14.82 -3.87 4.17
C ILE A 34 -14.90 -5.28 4.77
N LEU A 35 -14.01 -6.17 4.38
CA LEU A 35 -13.92 -7.51 4.93
C LEU A 35 -13.25 -7.48 6.30
N CYS A 36 -14.01 -7.85 7.31
CA CYS A 36 -13.59 -7.90 8.70
C CYS A 36 -13.33 -9.35 9.13
N ARG A 37 -12.52 -9.53 10.18
CA ARG A 37 -12.16 -10.86 10.70
C ARG A 37 -13.23 -11.52 11.57
N SER A 38 -14.21 -10.75 12.06
CA SER A 38 -15.32 -11.23 12.90
C SER A 38 -16.54 -10.33 12.78
N GLU A 39 -17.71 -10.87 13.09
CA GLU A 39 -18.97 -10.13 13.10
C GLU A 39 -18.94 -8.95 14.07
N GLU A 40 -18.36 -9.14 15.25
CA GLU A 40 -18.16 -8.07 16.23
C GLU A 40 -17.39 -6.90 15.63
N LYS A 41 -16.29 -7.21 14.94
CA LYS A 41 -15.45 -6.18 14.28
C LYS A 41 -16.21 -5.54 13.12
N ALA A 42 -16.99 -6.29 12.37
CA ALA A 42 -17.81 -5.77 11.27
C ALA A 42 -18.88 -4.81 11.80
N ALA A 43 -19.62 -5.21 12.85
CA ALA A 43 -20.62 -4.37 13.50
C ALA A 43 -20.00 -3.08 14.06
N LYS A 44 -18.84 -3.18 14.72
CA LYS A 44 -18.12 -2.01 15.26
C LYS A 44 -17.74 -1.04 14.14
N VAL A 45 -17.07 -1.52 13.07
CA VAL A 45 -16.66 -0.68 11.94
C VAL A 45 -17.86 -0.05 11.26
N HIS A 46 -18.93 -0.80 11.04
CA HIS A 46 -20.16 -0.26 10.46
C HIS A 46 -20.77 0.84 11.33
N GLY A 47 -20.90 0.59 12.63
CA GLY A 47 -21.47 1.55 13.59
C GLY A 47 -20.67 2.85 13.69
N GLU A 48 -19.33 2.76 13.68
CA GLU A 48 -18.45 3.92 13.76
C GLU A 48 -18.35 4.73 12.46
N THR A 49 -18.50 4.08 11.32
CA THR A 49 -18.16 4.70 10.03
C THR A 49 -19.32 4.77 9.04
N GLY A 50 -20.34 3.92 9.20
CA GLY A 50 -21.40 3.72 8.22
C GLY A 50 -20.95 3.01 6.93
N PHE A 51 -19.72 2.49 6.85
CA PHE A 51 -19.27 1.74 5.69
C PHE A 51 -19.91 0.36 5.64
N PRO A 52 -20.17 -0.19 4.43
CA PRO A 52 -20.63 -1.56 4.29
C PRO A 52 -19.52 -2.53 4.73
N THR A 53 -19.87 -3.49 5.57
CA THR A 53 -18.94 -4.48 6.13
C THR A 53 -19.44 -5.89 5.88
N THR A 54 -18.53 -6.85 5.83
CA THR A 54 -18.81 -8.29 5.77
C THR A 54 -17.71 -9.09 6.45
N VAL A 55 -17.97 -10.34 6.79
CA VAL A 55 -16.96 -11.33 7.21
C VAL A 55 -16.78 -12.42 6.16
N SER A 56 -17.45 -12.30 5.02
CA SER A 56 -17.50 -13.30 3.96
C SER A 56 -16.67 -12.87 2.75
N ASP A 57 -15.68 -13.68 2.39
CA ASP A 57 -14.98 -13.54 1.10
C ASP A 57 -15.96 -13.65 -0.08
N GLU A 58 -17.03 -14.45 0.07
CA GLU A 58 -18.01 -14.69 -0.98
C GLU A 58 -18.81 -13.43 -1.29
N ASP A 59 -19.21 -12.66 -0.27
CA ASP A 59 -19.89 -11.36 -0.46
C ASP A 59 -18.99 -10.40 -1.24
N CYS A 60 -17.69 -10.36 -0.88
CA CYS A 60 -16.72 -9.55 -1.60
C CYS A 60 -16.65 -9.95 -3.08
N LYS A 61 -16.56 -11.24 -3.39
CA LYS A 61 -16.52 -11.78 -4.77
C LYS A 61 -17.82 -11.51 -5.53
N ASN A 62 -18.96 -11.77 -4.90
CA ASN A 62 -20.28 -11.58 -5.51
C ASN A 62 -20.59 -10.12 -5.82
N SER A 63 -19.96 -9.19 -5.11
CA SER A 63 -20.05 -7.76 -5.39
C SER A 63 -19.33 -7.34 -6.70
N LYS A 64 -18.54 -8.25 -7.31
CA LYS A 64 -17.78 -8.07 -8.54
C LYS A 64 -16.99 -6.76 -8.56
N PRO A 65 -16.05 -6.56 -7.62
CA PRO A 65 -15.26 -5.35 -7.56
C PRO A 65 -14.29 -5.26 -8.75
N ASP A 66 -13.98 -4.04 -9.17
CA ASP A 66 -12.98 -3.79 -10.21
C ASP A 66 -11.56 -4.06 -9.70
N PHE A 67 -11.32 -3.88 -8.40
CA PHE A 67 -10.06 -4.19 -7.75
C PHE A 67 -10.25 -4.44 -6.24
N VAL A 68 -9.20 -4.97 -5.62
CA VAL A 68 -9.17 -5.29 -4.19
C VAL A 68 -8.07 -4.49 -3.50
N VAL A 69 -8.40 -3.85 -2.39
CA VAL A 69 -7.42 -3.18 -1.50
C VAL A 69 -7.06 -4.13 -0.37
N VAL A 70 -5.78 -4.44 -0.21
CA VAL A 70 -5.28 -5.28 0.90
C VAL A 70 -4.61 -4.39 1.94
N ALA A 71 -5.25 -4.25 3.10
CA ALA A 71 -4.81 -3.40 4.22
C ALA A 71 -4.85 -4.18 5.54
N VAL A 72 -4.14 -5.30 5.58
CA VAL A 72 -3.98 -6.17 6.74
C VAL A 72 -2.63 -5.94 7.43
N ASN A 73 -2.35 -6.65 8.52
CA ASN A 73 -1.06 -6.57 9.19
C ASN A 73 0.10 -7.07 8.29
N LYS A 74 1.32 -6.57 8.55
CA LYS A 74 2.53 -6.86 7.76
C LYS A 74 2.81 -8.38 7.61
N GLY A 75 2.51 -9.18 8.63
CA GLY A 75 2.76 -10.63 8.61
C GLY A 75 1.92 -11.39 7.60
N ASN A 76 0.70 -10.93 7.33
CA ASN A 76 -0.28 -11.63 6.50
C ASN A 76 -0.46 -11.00 5.11
N ILE A 77 0.12 -9.84 4.87
CA ILE A 77 -0.19 -9.03 3.68
C ILE A 77 0.15 -9.77 2.37
N ALA A 78 1.30 -10.46 2.33
CA ALA A 78 1.74 -11.20 1.15
C ALA A 78 0.77 -12.34 0.81
N ASP A 79 0.35 -13.11 1.82
CA ASP A 79 -0.56 -14.27 1.62
C ASP A 79 -1.95 -13.82 1.17
N VAL A 80 -2.44 -12.72 1.74
CA VAL A 80 -3.73 -12.16 1.37
C VAL A 80 -3.69 -11.54 -0.03
N ALA A 81 -2.62 -10.82 -0.38
CA ALA A 81 -2.44 -10.26 -1.71
C ALA A 81 -2.36 -11.36 -2.78
N GLU A 82 -1.60 -12.43 -2.52
CA GLU A 82 -1.50 -13.59 -3.40
C GLU A 82 -2.87 -14.26 -3.59
N LYS A 83 -3.59 -14.52 -2.50
CA LYS A 83 -4.94 -15.12 -2.54
C LYS A 83 -5.85 -14.39 -3.53
N TRP A 84 -5.98 -13.08 -3.41
CA TRP A 84 -6.87 -12.29 -4.24
C TRP A 84 -6.35 -12.11 -5.67
N ALA A 85 -5.03 -11.99 -5.84
CA ALA A 85 -4.40 -11.89 -7.16
C ALA A 85 -4.60 -13.18 -7.98
N LEU A 86 -4.44 -14.35 -7.36
CA LEU A 86 -4.69 -15.65 -8.02
C LEU A 86 -6.16 -15.90 -8.37
N MET A 87 -7.09 -15.22 -7.70
CA MET A 87 -8.50 -15.20 -8.09
C MET A 87 -8.78 -14.29 -9.30
N GLY A 88 -7.74 -13.64 -9.85
CA GLY A 88 -7.84 -12.77 -11.02
C GLY A 88 -8.18 -11.30 -10.74
N TYR A 89 -8.27 -10.89 -9.48
CA TYR A 89 -8.52 -9.49 -9.14
C TYR A 89 -7.25 -8.65 -9.23
N PRO A 90 -7.30 -7.44 -9.79
CA PRO A 90 -6.28 -6.43 -9.58
C PRO A 90 -6.19 -6.11 -8.08
N VAL A 91 -4.98 -6.13 -7.53
CA VAL A 91 -4.73 -5.91 -6.09
C VAL A 91 -3.94 -4.62 -5.88
N LEU A 92 -4.47 -3.73 -5.07
CA LEU A 92 -3.76 -2.60 -4.49
C LEU A 92 -3.43 -2.97 -3.04
N THR A 93 -2.15 -3.05 -2.69
CA THR A 93 -1.75 -3.49 -1.35
C THR A 93 -1.02 -2.40 -0.58
N GLU A 94 -1.25 -2.34 0.73
CA GLU A 94 -0.47 -1.51 1.65
C GLU A 94 0.99 -1.96 1.73
N THR A 95 1.83 -1.08 2.22
CA THR A 95 3.27 -1.29 2.42
C THR A 95 3.57 -1.89 3.79
N PRO A 96 4.59 -2.77 3.86
CA PRO A 96 5.30 -3.46 2.79
C PRO A 96 4.51 -4.67 2.28
N ILE A 97 4.59 -5.01 1.01
CA ILE A 97 3.91 -6.19 0.46
C ILE A 97 4.52 -7.52 0.94
N GLY A 98 5.67 -7.49 1.55
CA GLY A 98 6.32 -8.65 2.14
C GLY A 98 7.43 -8.25 3.09
N CYS A 99 7.64 -9.08 4.12
CA CYS A 99 8.64 -8.87 5.17
C CYS A 99 9.88 -9.78 5.03
N SER A 100 9.95 -10.58 3.97
CA SER A 100 11.10 -11.45 3.68
C SER A 100 11.35 -11.58 2.19
N LEU A 101 12.58 -11.91 1.81
CA LEU A 101 12.94 -12.18 0.41
C LEU A 101 12.10 -13.32 -0.18
N LYS A 102 11.76 -14.33 0.62
CA LYS A 102 10.88 -15.44 0.18
C LYS A 102 9.51 -14.93 -0.23
N GLN A 103 8.89 -14.07 0.59
CA GLN A 103 7.60 -13.46 0.27
C GLN A 103 7.69 -12.56 -0.97
N LEU A 104 8.71 -11.71 -1.06
CA LEU A 104 8.90 -10.81 -2.19
C LEU A 104 9.10 -11.57 -3.50
N ARG A 105 9.92 -12.65 -3.51
CA ARG A 105 10.09 -13.51 -4.68
C ARG A 105 8.78 -14.16 -5.12
N ARG A 106 7.99 -14.67 -4.18
CA ARG A 106 6.67 -15.26 -4.46
C ARG A 106 5.73 -14.23 -5.10
N ILE A 107 5.64 -13.03 -4.55
CA ILE A 107 4.83 -11.95 -5.13
C ILE A 107 5.33 -11.56 -6.53
N TRP A 108 6.65 -11.51 -6.73
CA TRP A 108 7.23 -11.24 -8.05
C TRP A 108 6.85 -12.32 -9.07
N GLU A 109 6.87 -13.59 -8.66
CA GLU A 109 6.44 -14.70 -9.52
C GLU A 109 4.98 -14.59 -9.96
N LEU A 110 4.09 -14.06 -9.11
CA LEU A 110 2.70 -13.83 -9.49
C LEU A 110 2.59 -12.86 -10.68
N LYS A 111 3.42 -11.84 -10.70
CA LYS A 111 3.49 -10.90 -11.80
C LYS A 111 4.08 -11.54 -13.07
N GLU A 112 5.23 -12.20 -12.94
CA GLU A 112 5.99 -12.71 -14.10
C GLU A 112 5.34 -13.97 -14.73
N LYS A 113 4.89 -14.91 -13.91
CA LYS A 113 4.35 -16.20 -14.39
C LYS A 113 2.84 -16.19 -14.62
N TYR A 114 2.10 -15.48 -13.76
CA TYR A 114 0.64 -15.50 -13.78
C TYR A 114 0.03 -14.19 -14.25
N HIS A 115 0.86 -13.21 -14.60
CA HIS A 115 0.45 -11.89 -15.09
C HIS A 115 -0.54 -11.16 -14.16
N CYS A 116 -0.47 -11.46 -12.86
CA CYS A 116 -1.30 -10.81 -11.85
C CYS A 116 -1.03 -9.31 -11.80
N LYS A 117 -2.10 -8.53 -11.68
CA LYS A 117 -2.02 -7.08 -11.55
C LYS A 117 -1.92 -6.72 -10.07
N ILE A 118 -0.71 -6.44 -9.61
CA ILE A 118 -0.44 -6.07 -8.21
C ILE A 118 0.27 -4.72 -8.18
N GLN A 119 -0.28 -3.77 -7.43
CA GLN A 119 0.31 -2.46 -7.17
C GLN A 119 0.52 -2.28 -5.68
N VAL A 120 1.73 -1.90 -5.28
CA VAL A 120 2.05 -1.52 -3.91
C VAL A 120 1.79 -0.03 -3.72
N CYS A 121 1.10 0.33 -2.64
CA CYS A 121 0.70 1.70 -2.33
C CYS A 121 1.84 2.52 -1.71
N GLU A 122 3.01 2.55 -2.36
CA GLU A 122 4.08 3.46 -1.99
C GLU A 122 3.75 4.87 -2.47
N GLN A 123 3.63 5.80 -1.54
CA GLN A 123 2.99 7.10 -1.80
C GLN A 123 3.92 8.31 -1.73
N TYR A 124 5.09 8.20 -1.08
CA TYR A 124 5.89 9.38 -0.75
C TYR A 124 6.37 10.16 -1.98
N PHE A 125 6.76 9.49 -3.04
CA PHE A 125 7.15 10.16 -4.28
C PHE A 125 5.98 10.84 -5.03
N HIS A 126 4.74 10.65 -4.56
CA HIS A 126 3.56 11.38 -5.04
C HIS A 126 3.24 12.62 -4.20
N CYS A 127 3.86 12.79 -3.02
CA CYS A 127 3.70 14.01 -2.24
C CYS A 127 4.16 15.22 -3.06
N PRO A 128 3.41 16.32 -3.09
CA PRO A 128 3.68 17.44 -4.00
C PRO A 128 5.12 17.95 -3.97
N THR A 129 5.68 18.16 -2.78
CA THR A 129 7.06 18.63 -2.60
C THR A 129 8.09 17.64 -3.14
N LEU A 130 7.92 16.34 -2.80
CA LEU A 130 8.84 15.31 -3.27
C LEU A 130 8.68 15.07 -4.78
N ARG A 131 7.46 15.12 -5.28
CA ARG A 131 7.21 15.03 -6.72
C ARG A 131 7.83 16.19 -7.50
N ALA A 132 7.77 17.41 -6.97
CA ALA A 132 8.42 18.57 -7.59
C ALA A 132 9.93 18.38 -7.68
N GLY A 133 10.59 17.92 -6.61
CA GLY A 133 12.01 17.59 -6.63
C GLY A 133 12.36 16.50 -7.65
N LEU A 134 11.59 15.42 -7.70
CA LEU A 134 11.78 14.36 -8.68
C LEU A 134 11.62 14.85 -10.11
N HIS A 135 10.68 15.76 -10.36
CA HIS A 135 10.48 16.36 -11.69
C HIS A 135 11.68 17.19 -12.13
N GLN A 136 12.34 17.92 -11.21
CA GLN A 136 13.58 18.67 -11.53
C GLN A 136 14.71 17.71 -11.96
N ILE A 137 14.85 16.58 -11.28
CA ILE A 137 15.83 15.55 -11.63
C ILE A 137 15.51 14.95 -13.00
N GLN A 138 14.26 14.59 -13.25
CA GLN A 138 13.81 14.01 -14.53
C GLN A 138 13.98 14.95 -15.73
N ASN A 139 13.94 16.26 -15.48
CA ASN A 139 14.19 17.31 -16.48
C ASN A 139 15.67 17.76 -16.52
N GLU A 140 16.57 16.99 -15.91
CA GLU A 140 18.01 17.24 -15.91
C GLU A 140 18.44 18.61 -15.35
N ALA A 141 17.57 19.27 -14.55
CA ALA A 141 17.84 20.60 -13.99
C ALA A 141 19.09 20.66 -13.09
N ILE A 142 19.48 19.51 -12.52
CA ILE A 142 20.68 19.37 -11.70
C ILE A 142 21.69 18.35 -12.30
N GLY A 143 21.47 17.93 -13.56
CA GLY A 143 22.21 16.86 -14.18
C GLY A 143 21.89 15.48 -13.61
N GLN A 144 22.76 14.48 -13.89
CA GLN A 144 22.63 13.12 -13.37
C GLN A 144 22.98 13.10 -11.88
N PRO A 145 22.06 12.71 -10.99
CA PRO A 145 22.36 12.61 -9.57
C PRO A 145 23.30 11.43 -9.29
N ASP A 146 24.33 11.64 -8.51
CA ASP A 146 25.32 10.62 -8.10
C ASP A 146 25.21 10.27 -6.62
N SER A 147 24.59 11.13 -5.81
CA SER A 147 24.47 10.95 -4.37
C SER A 147 23.18 11.55 -3.83
N MET A 148 22.73 11.00 -2.70
CA MET A 148 21.54 11.51 -1.99
C MET A 148 21.71 11.34 -0.48
N TYR A 149 21.43 12.40 0.26
CA TYR A 149 21.21 12.34 1.71
C TYR A 149 19.72 12.41 2.00
N LEU A 150 19.21 11.44 2.77
CA LEU A 150 17.81 11.38 3.15
C LEU A 150 17.66 11.32 4.67
N SER A 151 16.96 12.29 5.24
CA SER A 151 16.54 12.31 6.63
C SER A 151 15.02 12.53 6.70
N LEU A 152 14.29 11.58 6.15
CA LEU A 152 12.84 11.63 6.01
C LEU A 152 12.32 10.21 5.99
N VAL A 153 11.15 9.96 6.55
CA VAL A 153 10.46 8.69 6.56
C VAL A 153 11.30 7.52 7.15
N HIS A 154 10.80 6.32 7.08
CA HIS A 154 11.44 5.15 7.68
C HIS A 154 11.49 3.96 6.73
N GLU A 155 12.39 3.01 6.99
CA GLU A 155 12.48 1.69 6.34
C GLU A 155 12.39 1.78 4.80
N TYR A 156 11.51 0.96 4.22
CA TYR A 156 11.28 0.82 2.78
C TYR A 156 10.85 2.11 2.07
N HIS A 157 10.23 3.05 2.76
CA HIS A 157 9.86 4.36 2.19
C HIS A 157 11.12 5.17 1.83
N GLY A 158 12.12 5.17 2.72
CA GLY A 158 13.41 5.79 2.45
C GLY A 158 14.11 5.16 1.25
N ALA A 159 14.18 3.83 1.22
CA ALA A 159 14.76 3.09 0.10
C ALA A 159 14.02 3.38 -1.22
N SER A 160 12.69 3.49 -1.20
CA SER A 160 11.89 3.83 -2.36
C SER A 160 12.23 5.22 -2.92
N LEU A 161 12.34 6.22 -2.04
CA LEU A 161 12.72 7.59 -2.44
C LEU A 161 14.14 7.63 -3.01
N ILE A 162 15.12 7.03 -2.33
CA ILE A 162 16.52 6.98 -2.80
C ILE A 162 16.56 6.40 -4.21
N ARG A 163 15.91 5.27 -4.46
CA ARG A 163 15.88 4.65 -5.78
C ARG A 163 15.27 5.56 -6.85
N LYS A 164 14.20 6.27 -6.52
CA LYS A 164 13.54 7.20 -7.44
C LYS A 164 14.39 8.43 -7.76
N TYR A 165 15.02 9.01 -6.75
CA TYR A 165 15.82 10.23 -6.91
C TYR A 165 17.17 9.97 -7.56
N LEU A 166 17.81 8.83 -7.30
CA LEU A 166 19.04 8.41 -7.98
C LEU A 166 18.79 7.71 -9.32
N LEU A 167 17.52 7.65 -9.78
CA LEU A 167 17.12 6.98 -11.03
C LEU A 167 17.55 5.52 -11.10
N MET A 168 17.63 4.84 -9.95
CA MET A 168 18.10 3.45 -9.86
C MET A 168 17.08 2.46 -10.40
N GLY A 169 17.56 1.49 -11.18
CA GLY A 169 16.82 0.35 -11.67
C GLY A 169 17.03 -0.92 -10.85
N HIS A 170 17.70 -1.90 -11.43
CA HIS A 170 17.97 -3.21 -10.84
C HIS A 170 19.47 -3.46 -10.60
N GLU A 171 20.24 -2.39 -10.44
CA GLU A 171 21.67 -2.44 -10.21
C GLU A 171 21.98 -3.16 -8.88
N ARG A 172 23.17 -3.77 -8.83
CA ARG A 172 23.68 -4.32 -7.58
C ARG A 172 24.11 -3.17 -6.67
N PHE A 173 23.86 -3.31 -5.37
CA PHE A 173 24.26 -2.33 -4.36
C PHE A 173 24.76 -3.02 -3.11
N SER A 174 25.59 -2.32 -2.34
CA SER A 174 25.99 -2.72 -1.00
C SER A 174 25.26 -1.87 0.03
N VAL A 175 25.02 -2.44 1.20
CA VAL A 175 24.44 -1.72 2.33
C VAL A 175 25.40 -1.78 3.49
N ILE A 176 25.76 -0.62 4.04
CA ILE A 176 26.49 -0.49 5.31
C ILE A 176 25.54 0.16 6.28
N GLY A 177 25.28 -0.49 7.42
CA GLY A 177 24.33 -0.04 8.42
C GLY A 177 24.99 0.18 9.78
N LYS A 178 24.48 1.17 10.53
CA LYS A 178 24.80 1.36 11.95
C LYS A 178 23.50 1.60 12.68
N GLN A 179 23.33 0.91 13.81
CA GLN A 179 22.16 1.09 14.67
C GLN A 179 22.51 1.99 15.85
N PHE A 180 21.62 2.92 16.14
CA PHE A 180 21.67 3.77 17.32
C PHE A 180 20.39 3.55 18.13
N THR A 181 20.52 3.55 19.45
CA THR A 181 19.38 3.45 20.36
C THR A 181 19.33 4.72 21.20
N PHE A 182 18.17 5.35 21.18
CA PHE A 182 17.90 6.54 22.00
C PHE A 182 16.66 6.30 22.85
N PRO A 183 16.57 6.91 24.05
CA PRO A 183 15.34 6.90 24.81
C PRO A 183 14.21 7.58 24.00
N LEU A 184 13.03 6.99 24.02
CA LEU A 184 11.84 7.62 23.44
C LEU A 184 11.26 8.63 24.44
N THR A 185 10.91 9.80 23.94
CA THR A 185 10.04 10.72 24.67
C THR A 185 8.60 10.27 24.44
N GLU A 186 7.83 10.14 25.53
CA GLU A 186 6.40 9.94 25.40
C GLU A 186 5.79 11.13 24.65
N THR A 187 5.07 10.84 23.60
CA THR A 187 4.29 11.82 22.85
C THR A 187 2.82 11.48 22.98
N ASP A 188 1.97 12.49 22.90
CA ASP A 188 0.53 12.27 22.86
C ASP A 188 0.20 11.29 21.74
N SER A 189 -0.74 10.38 22.02
CA SER A 189 -1.15 9.35 21.11
C SER A 189 -1.56 9.96 19.77
N ARG A 190 -1.28 9.26 18.69
CA ARG A 190 -1.81 9.62 17.37
C ARG A 190 -3.34 9.59 17.44
N GLN A 191 -3.95 10.75 17.40
CA GLN A 191 -5.38 10.91 17.26
C GLN A 191 -5.85 10.61 15.84
#